data_919d10308df12efbf155c7aea50543d9
#
_entry.id   919d10308df12efbf155c7aea50543d9
#
_cell.length_a   1.000
_cell.length_b   1.000
_cell.length_c   1.000
_cell.angle_alpha   90.00
_cell.angle_beta   90.00
_cell.angle_gamma   90.00
#
_symmetry.space_group_name_H-M   'P 1'
#
loop_
_entity.id
_entity.type
_entity.pdbx_description
1 polymer ?
#
loop_
_entity_poly.entity_id
_entity_poly.type
_entity_poly.pdbx_seq_one_letter_code
_entity_poly.pdbx_strand_id
1 'polypeptide(L)'
;NDDETLGYKVGADLIKQAAKNLNKQAGDGTTTVTVLTYSILKEANRLIAAGHNPMELRKGIEQAGAEIVKELNKLAEPIEGKSDRVAEVATISAGDAEIGKLIAGVIEKVGKDGVVTVEAGQGLELEAEVVEGFSLDKGWVSPFFVTDAGRQEAVYEKPAILITDKKIS
;
A
#
# COMPACT_ATOMS: atom_id res chain seq x y z
N ASN A 1 25.72 -12.96 -24.43
CA ASN A 1 25.34 -14.29 -23.88
C ASN A 1 23.92 -14.22 -23.39
N ASP A 2 23.02 -14.96 -24.01
CA ASP A 2 21.57 -14.94 -23.69
C ASP A 2 21.31 -15.36 -22.23
N ASP A 3 22.09 -16.30 -21.70
CA ASP A 3 21.97 -16.78 -20.33
C ASP A 3 22.32 -15.72 -19.27
N GLU A 4 23.32 -14.88 -19.52
CA GLU A 4 23.71 -13.80 -18.63
C GLU A 4 22.61 -12.72 -18.58
N THR A 5 22.04 -12.37 -19.71
CA THR A 5 20.91 -11.43 -19.83
C THR A 5 19.68 -11.97 -19.10
N LEU A 6 19.40 -13.27 -19.20
CA LEU A 6 18.31 -13.92 -18.49
C LEU A 6 18.51 -13.86 -16.97
N GLY A 7 19.73 -14.10 -16.49
CA GLY A 7 20.05 -14.00 -15.05
C GLY A 7 19.82 -12.60 -14.48
N TYR A 8 20.23 -11.55 -15.18
CA TYR A 8 19.95 -10.17 -14.78
C TYR A 8 18.47 -9.85 -14.74
N LYS A 9 17.70 -10.32 -15.71
CA LYS A 9 16.25 -10.12 -15.78
C LYS A 9 15.55 -10.78 -14.59
N VAL A 10 15.87 -12.04 -14.31
CA VAL A 10 15.30 -12.78 -13.17
C VAL A 10 15.63 -12.10 -11.84
N GLY A 11 16.88 -11.69 -11.63
CA GLY A 11 17.29 -10.95 -10.43
C GLY A 11 16.53 -9.63 -10.26
N ALA A 12 16.41 -8.85 -11.33
CA ALA A 12 15.65 -7.60 -11.31
C ALA A 12 14.17 -7.82 -11.00
N ASP A 13 13.56 -8.87 -11.55
CA ASP A 13 12.15 -9.19 -11.30
C ASP A 13 11.89 -9.61 -9.86
N LEU A 14 12.80 -10.33 -9.21
CA LEU A 14 12.71 -10.66 -7.78
C LEU A 14 12.75 -9.40 -6.90
N ILE A 15 13.66 -8.46 -7.18
CA ILE A 15 13.74 -7.20 -6.45
C ILE A 15 12.49 -6.36 -6.67
N LYS A 16 12.00 -6.26 -7.93
CA LYS A 16 10.73 -5.59 -8.24
C LYS A 16 9.54 -6.20 -7.50
N GLN A 17 9.53 -7.52 -7.31
CA GLN A 17 8.46 -8.19 -6.57
C GLN A 17 8.44 -7.78 -5.10
N ALA A 18 9.62 -7.68 -4.46
CA ALA A 18 9.73 -7.17 -3.09
C ALA A 18 9.23 -5.73 -2.97
N ALA A 19 9.65 -4.84 -3.89
CA ALA A 19 9.18 -3.45 -3.92
C ALA A 19 7.66 -3.34 -4.17
N LYS A 20 7.10 -4.13 -5.09
CA LYS A 20 5.66 -4.16 -5.35
C LYS A 20 4.85 -4.64 -4.14
N ASN A 21 5.34 -5.65 -3.43
CA ASN A 21 4.68 -6.16 -2.23
C ASN A 21 4.66 -5.10 -1.12
N LEU A 22 5.78 -4.42 -0.90
CA LEU A 22 5.86 -3.33 0.07
C LEU A 22 4.92 -2.16 -0.31
N ASN A 23 4.91 -1.77 -1.59
CA ASN A 23 4.01 -0.72 -2.07
C ASN A 23 2.53 -1.05 -1.85
N LYS A 24 2.13 -2.31 -2.02
CA LYS A 24 0.74 -2.74 -1.73
C LYS A 24 0.38 -2.68 -0.24
N GLN A 25 1.36 -2.89 0.64
CA GLN A 25 1.12 -2.95 2.08
C GLN A 25 1.24 -1.60 2.76
N ALA A 26 2.22 -0.80 2.36
CA ALA A 26 2.58 0.45 3.03
C ALA A 26 2.46 1.70 2.14
N GLY A 27 2.35 1.54 0.82
CA GLY A 27 2.28 2.66 -0.11
C GLY A 27 3.59 3.43 -0.29
N ASP A 28 4.65 3.06 0.43
CA ASP A 28 5.94 3.75 0.45
C ASP A 28 7.11 2.78 0.69
N GLY A 29 8.35 3.29 0.68
CA GLY A 29 9.55 2.55 1.01
C GLY A 29 10.12 1.67 -0.11
N THR A 30 9.65 1.79 -1.34
CA THR A 30 10.08 0.96 -2.49
C THR A 30 11.58 1.10 -2.79
N THR A 31 12.13 2.31 -2.68
CA THR A 31 13.57 2.56 -2.84
C THR A 31 14.35 1.96 -1.70
N THR A 32 13.90 2.14 -0.45
CA THR A 32 14.57 1.61 0.74
C THR A 32 14.65 0.09 0.70
N VAL A 33 13.55 -0.61 0.40
CA VAL A 33 13.54 -2.08 0.30
C VAL A 33 14.45 -2.57 -0.82
N THR A 34 14.55 -1.84 -1.93
CA THR A 34 15.45 -2.17 -3.04
C THR A 34 16.91 -2.10 -2.60
N VAL A 35 17.32 -1.03 -1.91
CA VAL A 35 18.67 -0.84 -1.38
C VAL A 35 19.00 -1.90 -0.32
N LEU A 36 18.08 -2.16 0.60
CA LEU A 36 18.25 -3.20 1.63
C LEU A 36 18.40 -4.59 1.01
N THR A 37 17.54 -4.94 0.04
CA THR A 37 17.60 -6.22 -0.67
C THR A 37 18.95 -6.39 -1.38
N TYR A 38 19.42 -5.36 -2.07
CA TYR A 38 20.73 -5.38 -2.72
C TYR A 38 21.86 -5.61 -1.71
N SER A 39 21.87 -4.87 -0.59
CA SER A 39 22.90 -4.96 0.42
C SER A 39 22.94 -6.34 1.08
N ILE A 40 21.78 -6.89 1.45
CA ILE A 40 21.65 -8.23 2.04
C ILE A 40 22.14 -9.29 1.05
N LEU A 41 21.71 -9.24 -0.21
CA LEU A 41 22.11 -10.22 -1.22
C LEU A 41 23.59 -10.14 -1.57
N LYS A 42 24.16 -8.93 -1.61
CA LYS A 42 25.58 -8.72 -1.85
C LYS A 42 26.43 -9.40 -0.76
N GLU A 43 26.09 -9.19 0.52
CA GLU A 43 26.81 -9.82 1.63
C GLU A 43 26.57 -11.33 1.70
N ALA A 44 25.34 -11.79 1.47
CA ALA A 44 25.03 -13.20 1.40
C ALA A 44 25.82 -13.91 0.29
N ASN A 45 25.92 -13.32 -0.89
CA ASN A 45 26.70 -13.86 -2.00
C ASN A 45 28.20 -13.94 -1.68
N ARG A 46 28.74 -12.93 -0.99
CA ARG A 46 30.14 -12.93 -0.51
C ARG A 46 30.39 -14.08 0.45
N LEU A 47 29.48 -14.34 1.37
CA LEU A 47 29.58 -15.44 2.34
C LEU A 47 29.43 -16.82 1.68
N ILE A 48 28.52 -16.95 0.71
CA ILE A 48 28.36 -18.18 -0.08
C ILE A 48 29.64 -18.48 -0.86
N ALA A 49 30.23 -17.46 -1.49
CA ALA A 49 31.51 -17.62 -2.18
C ALA A 49 32.68 -18.01 -1.25
N ALA A 50 32.60 -17.65 0.04
CA ALA A 50 33.53 -18.05 1.08
C ALA A 50 33.26 -19.47 1.65
N GLY A 51 32.22 -20.18 1.14
CA GLY A 51 31.91 -21.56 1.52
C GLY A 51 30.85 -21.71 2.61
N HIS A 52 30.14 -20.62 3.02
CA HIS A 52 29.04 -20.72 3.97
C HIS A 52 27.82 -21.39 3.34
N ASN A 53 27.07 -22.14 4.14
CA ASN A 53 25.86 -22.83 3.69
C ASN A 53 24.73 -21.82 3.45
N PRO A 54 24.15 -21.73 2.22
CA PRO A 54 23.07 -20.81 1.91
C PRO A 54 21.82 -20.97 2.77
N MET A 55 21.51 -22.21 3.18
CA MET A 55 20.32 -22.47 4.02
C MET A 55 20.50 -21.99 5.46
N GLU A 56 21.71 -22.00 5.98
CA GLU A 56 22.03 -21.44 7.29
C GLU A 56 22.02 -19.91 7.24
N LEU A 57 22.56 -19.32 6.17
CA LEU A 57 22.48 -17.87 5.94
C LEU A 57 21.02 -17.40 5.87
N ARG A 58 20.16 -18.13 5.18
CA ARG A 58 18.73 -17.83 5.13
C ARG A 58 18.11 -17.79 6.53
N LYS A 59 18.36 -18.81 7.36
CA LYS A 59 17.86 -18.85 8.75
C LYS A 59 18.35 -17.65 9.56
N GLY A 60 19.64 -17.31 9.42
CA GLY A 60 20.22 -16.14 10.09
C GLY A 60 19.56 -14.82 9.66
N ILE A 61 19.29 -14.63 8.38
CA ILE A 61 18.58 -13.45 7.85
C ILE A 61 17.16 -13.39 8.38
N GLU A 62 16.43 -14.51 8.40
CA GLU A 62 15.06 -14.57 8.93
C GLU A 62 15.01 -14.24 10.43
N GLN A 63 15.95 -14.77 11.22
CA GLN A 63 16.06 -14.48 12.66
C GLN A 63 16.40 -13.00 12.92
N ALA A 64 17.39 -12.47 12.20
CA ALA A 64 17.78 -11.06 12.32
C ALA A 64 16.61 -10.13 11.93
N GLY A 65 15.88 -10.45 10.86
CA GLY A 65 14.70 -9.71 10.44
C GLY A 65 13.63 -9.68 11.53
N ALA A 66 13.35 -10.82 12.17
CA ALA A 66 12.37 -10.89 13.26
C ALA A 66 12.76 -10.03 14.47
N GLU A 67 14.05 -10.02 14.85
CA GLU A 67 14.53 -9.17 15.95
C GLU A 67 14.51 -7.69 15.58
N ILE A 68 14.91 -7.32 14.36
CA ILE A 68 14.82 -5.94 13.88
C ILE A 68 13.38 -5.43 13.92
N VAL A 69 12.39 -6.22 13.49
CA VAL A 69 10.96 -5.85 13.56
C VAL A 69 10.51 -5.60 15.00
N LYS A 70 10.95 -6.41 15.96
CA LYS A 70 10.64 -6.18 17.38
C LYS A 70 11.22 -4.87 17.90
N GLU A 71 12.45 -4.54 17.53
CA GLU A 71 13.08 -3.27 17.94
C GLU A 71 12.41 -2.07 17.24
N LEU A 72 12.06 -2.18 15.96
CA LEU A 72 11.33 -1.13 15.25
C LEU A 72 9.97 -0.85 15.88
N ASN A 73 9.25 -1.89 16.32
CA ASN A 73 7.98 -1.71 17.03
C ASN A 73 8.12 -0.98 18.37
N LYS A 74 9.26 -1.11 19.05
CA LYS A 74 9.56 -0.34 20.28
C LYS A 74 9.87 1.12 20.00
N LEU A 75 10.47 1.40 18.84
CA LEU A 75 10.83 2.76 18.41
C LEU A 75 9.66 3.49 17.76
N ALA A 76 8.63 2.77 17.31
CA ALA A 76 7.48 3.35 16.64
C ALA A 76 6.68 4.25 17.59
N GLU A 77 6.42 5.48 17.16
CA GLU A 77 5.56 6.41 17.88
C GLU A 77 4.13 6.34 17.32
N PRO A 78 3.11 6.15 18.19
CA PRO A 78 1.73 6.18 17.74
C PRO A 78 1.33 7.62 17.34
N ILE A 79 0.75 7.75 16.15
CA ILE A 79 0.27 9.04 15.61
C ILE A 79 -1.23 9.23 15.75
N GLU A 80 -1.95 8.23 16.25
CA GLU A 80 -3.40 8.26 16.41
C GLU A 80 -3.83 9.45 17.29
N GLY A 81 -4.78 10.25 16.80
CA GLY A 81 -5.25 11.45 17.49
C GLY A 81 -4.29 12.66 17.47
N LYS A 82 -3.19 12.58 16.70
CA LYS A 82 -2.22 13.67 16.55
C LYS A 82 -2.24 14.20 15.11
N SER A 83 -3.12 15.13 14.81
CA SER A 83 -3.34 15.68 13.47
C SER A 83 -2.04 16.19 12.82
N ASP A 84 -1.18 16.88 13.57
CA ASP A 84 0.10 17.38 13.09
C ASP A 84 1.03 16.24 12.63
N ARG A 85 1.09 15.14 13.37
CA ARG A 85 1.90 13.96 13.02
C ARG A 85 1.34 13.24 11.80
N VAL A 86 0.02 13.18 11.67
CA VAL A 86 -0.63 12.66 10.46
C VAL A 86 -0.27 13.50 9.25
N ALA A 87 -0.27 14.83 9.38
CA ALA A 87 0.13 15.75 8.32
C ALA A 87 1.61 15.58 7.92
N GLU A 88 2.51 15.38 8.89
CA GLU A 88 3.94 15.11 8.62
C GLU A 88 4.11 13.82 7.80
N VAL A 89 3.46 12.72 8.20
CA VAL A 89 3.52 11.43 7.48
C VAL A 89 2.93 11.56 6.08
N ALA A 90 1.77 12.21 5.94
CA ALA A 90 1.12 12.43 4.66
C ALA A 90 1.97 13.32 3.74
N THR A 91 2.64 14.34 4.29
CA THR A 91 3.57 15.21 3.55
C THR A 91 4.77 14.43 3.01
N ILE A 92 5.37 13.56 3.82
CA ILE A 92 6.50 12.71 3.39
C ILE A 92 6.06 11.78 2.27
N SER A 93 4.89 11.16 2.41
CA SER A 93 4.36 10.21 1.43
C SER A 93 3.97 10.87 0.11
N ALA A 94 3.35 12.03 0.16
CA ALA A 94 2.94 12.80 -1.02
C ALA A 94 4.08 13.59 -1.67
N GLY A 95 5.14 13.92 -0.91
CA GLY A 95 6.20 14.82 -1.34
C GLY A 95 5.78 16.29 -1.39
N ASP A 96 4.61 16.63 -0.87
CA ASP A 96 3.99 17.96 -0.91
C ASP A 96 3.26 18.29 0.40
N ALA A 97 3.55 19.48 0.96
CA ALA A 97 3.00 19.89 2.25
C ALA A 97 1.52 20.31 2.19
N GLU A 98 1.04 20.81 1.06
CA GLU A 98 -0.38 21.18 0.90
C GLU A 98 -1.24 19.92 0.82
N ILE A 99 -0.79 18.95 0.03
CA ILE A 99 -1.44 17.63 -0.05
C ILE A 99 -1.43 16.94 1.32
N GLY A 100 -0.31 16.97 2.03
CA GLY A 100 -0.20 16.39 3.36
C GLY A 100 -1.17 16.98 4.37
N LYS A 101 -1.33 18.30 4.39
CA LYS A 101 -2.29 19.00 5.26
C LYS A 101 -3.75 18.69 4.87
N LEU A 102 -4.04 18.64 3.56
CA LEU A 102 -5.38 18.31 3.08
C LEU A 102 -5.78 16.89 3.50
N ILE A 103 -4.90 15.92 3.31
CA ILE A 103 -5.12 14.52 3.72
C ILE A 103 -5.33 14.42 5.24
N ALA A 104 -4.51 15.10 6.05
CA ALA A 104 -4.67 15.10 7.50
C ALA A 104 -6.03 15.67 7.93
N GLY A 105 -6.47 16.76 7.30
CA GLY A 105 -7.79 17.34 7.55
C GLY A 105 -8.94 16.42 7.13
N VAL A 106 -8.79 15.64 6.06
CA VAL A 106 -9.77 14.63 5.66
C VAL A 106 -9.81 13.49 6.67
N ILE A 107 -8.65 12.95 7.08
CA ILE A 107 -8.57 11.87 8.09
C ILE A 107 -9.20 12.31 9.41
N GLU A 108 -8.98 13.55 9.82
CA GLU A 108 -9.59 14.09 11.04
C GLU A 108 -11.13 14.14 10.95
N LYS A 109 -11.67 14.50 9.77
CA LYS A 109 -13.12 14.57 9.52
C LYS A 109 -13.78 13.20 9.42
N VAL A 110 -13.16 12.26 8.69
CA VAL A 110 -13.74 10.92 8.47
C VAL A 110 -13.48 9.97 9.65
N GLY A 111 -12.50 10.29 10.49
CA GLY A 111 -12.16 9.49 11.65
C GLY A 111 -11.38 8.22 11.34
N LYS A 112 -11.17 7.41 12.38
CA LYS A 112 -10.29 6.23 12.37
C LYS A 112 -10.70 5.14 11.35
N ASP A 113 -12.01 4.95 11.20
CA ASP A 113 -12.59 3.90 10.36
C ASP A 113 -12.96 4.41 8.96
N GLY A 114 -12.65 5.69 8.68
CA GLY A 114 -12.92 6.31 7.39
C GLY A 114 -11.96 5.84 6.31
N VAL A 115 -12.47 5.70 5.10
CA VAL A 115 -11.67 5.37 3.91
C VAL A 115 -11.33 6.65 3.17
N VAL A 116 -10.05 6.86 2.88
CA VAL A 116 -9.56 7.99 2.09
C VAL A 116 -9.06 7.45 0.76
N THR A 117 -9.64 7.94 -0.32
CA THR A 117 -9.21 7.66 -1.70
C THR A 117 -8.64 8.91 -2.34
N VAL A 118 -7.68 8.75 -3.23
CA VAL A 118 -7.07 9.85 -3.99
C VAL A 118 -7.29 9.58 -5.47
N GLU A 119 -7.95 10.50 -6.14
CA GLU A 119 -8.26 10.40 -7.57
C GLU A 119 -7.81 11.67 -8.30
N ALA A 120 -7.63 11.58 -9.61
CA ALA A 120 -7.33 12.74 -10.42
C ALA A 120 -8.59 13.61 -10.58
N GLY A 121 -8.54 14.83 -10.06
CA GLY A 121 -9.61 15.80 -10.23
C GLY A 121 -9.72 16.35 -11.66
N GLN A 122 -10.87 16.93 -11.99
CA GLN A 122 -11.08 17.63 -13.27
C GLN A 122 -10.66 19.11 -13.21
N GLY A 123 -10.47 19.65 -11.99
CA GLY A 123 -10.04 21.02 -11.73
C GLY A 123 -8.52 21.19 -11.68
N LEU A 124 -8.09 22.44 -11.51
CA LEU A 124 -6.68 22.81 -11.32
C LEU A 124 -6.29 22.89 -9.84
N GLU A 125 -7.26 22.87 -8.95
CA GLU A 125 -7.08 23.01 -7.51
C GLU A 125 -7.28 21.66 -6.81
N LEU A 126 -6.67 21.54 -5.61
CA LEU A 126 -6.87 20.38 -4.74
C LEU A 126 -8.24 20.51 -4.05
N GLU A 127 -9.09 19.53 -4.24
CA GLU A 127 -10.41 19.46 -3.62
C GLU A 127 -10.51 18.22 -2.72
N ALA A 128 -11.23 18.33 -1.62
CA ALA A 128 -11.54 17.22 -0.74
C ALA A 128 -13.07 17.14 -0.55
N GLU A 129 -13.64 16.04 -1.00
CA GLU A 129 -15.04 15.73 -0.80
C GLU A 129 -15.17 14.66 0.30
N VAL A 130 -16.03 14.92 1.27
CA VAL A 130 -16.35 13.95 2.33
C VAL A 130 -17.77 13.47 2.11
N VAL A 131 -17.91 12.19 1.84
CA VAL A 131 -19.20 11.52 1.66
C VAL A 131 -19.46 10.57 2.84
N GLU A 132 -20.69 10.55 3.32
CA GLU A 132 -21.13 9.56 4.30
C GLU A 132 -21.45 8.26 3.57
N GLY A 133 -20.62 7.24 3.80
CA GLY A 133 -20.80 5.95 3.19
C GLY A 133 -19.50 5.28 2.75
N PHE A 134 -19.65 4.32 1.86
CA PHE A 134 -18.53 3.54 1.34
C PHE A 134 -18.63 3.45 -0.18
N SER A 135 -17.58 3.83 -0.89
CA SER A 135 -17.49 3.74 -2.35
C SER A 135 -16.78 2.46 -2.78
N LEU A 136 -17.35 1.78 -3.76
CA LEU A 136 -16.75 0.59 -4.39
C LEU A 136 -16.48 0.88 -5.86
N ASP A 137 -15.33 0.43 -6.37
CA ASP A 137 -14.92 0.60 -7.77
C ASP A 137 -15.83 -0.15 -8.78
N LYS A 138 -16.66 -1.07 -8.27
CA LYS A 138 -17.58 -1.86 -9.09
C LYS A 138 -19.02 -1.57 -8.67
N GLY A 139 -19.80 -1.07 -9.62
CA GLY A 139 -21.21 -0.86 -9.47
C GLY A 139 -22.05 -2.12 -9.70
N TRP A 140 -23.25 -1.96 -10.20
CA TRP A 140 -24.18 -3.05 -10.48
C TRP A 140 -23.62 -4.05 -11.52
N VAL A 141 -23.92 -5.33 -11.35
CA VAL A 141 -23.44 -6.42 -12.22
C VAL A 141 -24.29 -6.61 -13.49
N SER A 142 -25.45 -5.99 -13.57
CA SER A 142 -26.35 -6.10 -14.70
C SER A 142 -27.16 -4.82 -14.90
N PRO A 143 -27.37 -4.35 -16.15
CA PRO A 143 -28.24 -3.20 -16.46
C PRO A 143 -29.68 -3.32 -15.96
N PHE A 144 -30.15 -4.52 -15.68
CA PHE A 144 -31.48 -4.76 -15.11
C PHE A 144 -31.64 -4.25 -13.68
N PHE A 145 -30.54 -3.92 -12.98
CA PHE A 145 -30.59 -3.30 -11.65
C PHE A 145 -30.76 -1.80 -11.69
N VAL A 146 -30.67 -1.18 -12.86
CA VAL A 146 -30.84 0.27 -13.02
C VAL A 146 -32.27 0.65 -12.67
N THR A 147 -32.42 1.56 -11.70
CA THR A 147 -33.72 2.08 -11.25
C THR A 147 -34.06 3.42 -11.91
N ASP A 148 -33.06 4.21 -12.32
CA ASP A 148 -33.20 5.44 -13.08
C ASP A 148 -32.50 5.32 -14.44
N ALA A 149 -33.27 5.08 -15.48
CA ALA A 149 -32.77 4.92 -16.85
C ALA A 149 -32.18 6.22 -17.43
N GLY A 150 -32.63 7.39 -16.97
CA GLY A 150 -32.15 8.69 -17.44
C GLY A 150 -30.75 9.01 -16.95
N ARG A 151 -30.45 8.65 -15.70
CA ARG A 151 -29.14 8.84 -15.06
C ARG A 151 -28.23 7.60 -15.12
N GLN A 152 -28.77 6.47 -15.58
CA GLN A 152 -28.07 5.18 -15.55
C GLN A 152 -27.63 4.79 -14.13
N GLU A 153 -28.48 5.03 -13.13
CA GLU A 153 -28.22 4.80 -11.73
C GLU A 153 -29.11 3.70 -11.15
N ALA A 154 -28.59 2.96 -10.17
CA ALA A 154 -29.35 2.03 -9.34
C ALA A 154 -29.38 2.57 -7.91
N VAL A 155 -30.47 3.21 -7.53
CA VAL A 155 -30.64 3.85 -6.22
C VAL A 155 -31.69 3.09 -5.41
N TYR A 156 -31.33 2.70 -4.20
CA TYR A 156 -32.21 2.02 -3.26
C TYR A 156 -32.20 2.76 -1.93
N GLU A 157 -33.35 3.17 -1.44
CA GLU A 157 -33.48 3.81 -0.13
C GLU A 157 -33.51 2.75 0.98
N LYS A 158 -32.63 2.91 1.97
CA LYS A 158 -32.50 2.01 3.15
C LYS A 158 -32.47 0.51 2.78
N PRO A 159 -31.62 0.08 1.84
CA PRO A 159 -31.60 -1.32 1.42
C PRO A 159 -31.07 -2.22 2.52
N ALA A 160 -31.54 -3.47 2.55
CA ALA A 160 -30.88 -4.52 3.31
C ALA A 160 -29.65 -5.00 2.53
N ILE A 161 -28.47 -4.94 3.15
CA ILE A 161 -27.21 -5.30 2.50
C ILE A 161 -26.74 -6.68 2.98
N LEU A 162 -26.53 -7.61 2.03
CA LEU A 162 -25.92 -8.91 2.27
C LEU A 162 -24.48 -8.89 1.71
N ILE A 163 -23.50 -9.15 2.58
CA ILE A 163 -22.10 -9.27 2.19
C ILE A 163 -21.70 -10.74 2.21
N THR A 164 -21.13 -11.23 1.11
CA THR A 164 -20.67 -12.61 0.99
C THR A 164 -19.45 -12.71 0.08
N ASP A 165 -18.54 -13.61 0.40
CA ASP A 165 -17.37 -13.97 -0.42
C ASP A 165 -17.68 -15.13 -1.40
N LYS A 166 -18.91 -15.67 -1.32
CA LYS A 166 -19.35 -16.81 -2.14
C LYS A 166 -20.16 -16.33 -3.34
N LYS A 167 -20.02 -17.05 -4.44
CA LYS A 167 -20.88 -16.82 -5.61
C LYS A 167 -22.32 -17.17 -5.24
N ILE A 168 -23.21 -16.19 -5.40
CA ILE A 168 -24.67 -16.39 -5.29
C ILE A 168 -25.16 -16.79 -6.69
N SER A 169 -25.82 -17.93 -6.79
CA SER A 169 -26.42 -18.46 -8.03
C SER A 169 -27.89 -18.74 -7.81
#